data_f43052715231ae1eb35bd35083dec633
#
_entry.id   f43052715231ae1eb35bd35083dec633
#
_cell.length_a   1.000
_cell.length_b   1.000
_cell.length_c   1.000
_cell.angle_alpha   90.00
_cell.angle_beta   90.00
_cell.angle_gamma   90.00
#
_symmetry.space_group_name_H-M   'P 1'
#
loop_
_entity.id
_entity.type
_entity.pdbx_description
1 polymer ?
#
loop_
_entity_poly.entity_id
_entity_poly.type
_entity_poly.pdbx_seq_one_letter_code
_entity_poly.pdbx_strand_id
1 'polypeptide(L)'
;MEERDIFRIEVTDADKGKRVDKFLVEKLRDRFSRAFLQRLIRDRNVLIDGEPRKNNDAVKPGEYVEVVVAAPAESDIMAEKIPLKIVYEDKDLLIVNKSAGMVVHPATGNYSGTLVNALLAHCKKKLSGIGGVRKPGIVHRLDKGTSGLLVVAKNDRAHRLLAGQFKAKTAKRVYVAVVKGVVQFDNGVIEAPLARDRKDRKKMAVDFDEQRSKSAITRYHVLERFKDATLVEVTLGTGRTHQVRVHMAHIGYPVMGDVTYGTRDGLKRPMLHAMTIGFIHPSTEKFVKFTSTPPRDMKELIEKKKRV
;
A
#
# COMPACT_ATOMS: atom_id res chain seq x y z
N MET A 1 -14.49 31.12 -4.75
CA MET A 1 -13.65 31.09 -3.53
C MET A 1 -13.40 29.63 -3.19
N GLU A 2 -12.13 29.21 -3.16
CA GLU A 2 -11.80 27.85 -2.71
C GLU A 2 -12.19 27.69 -1.24
N GLU A 3 -12.97 26.70 -0.94
CA GLU A 3 -13.35 26.33 0.43
C GLU A 3 -12.10 25.91 1.19
N ARG A 4 -11.75 26.64 2.25
CA ARG A 4 -10.56 26.35 3.09
C ARG A 4 -11.04 26.09 4.50
N ASP A 5 -10.68 24.95 5.05
CA ASP A 5 -10.86 24.68 6.48
C ASP A 5 -9.71 25.30 7.27
N ILE A 6 -10.04 26.14 8.26
CA ILE A 6 -9.04 26.75 9.15
C ILE A 6 -9.22 26.18 10.55
N PHE A 7 -8.19 25.53 11.07
CA PHE A 7 -8.14 25.03 12.44
C PHE A 7 -7.28 26.00 13.27
N ARG A 8 -7.90 26.68 14.21
CA ARG A 8 -7.22 27.60 15.12
C ARG A 8 -7.03 26.95 16.48
N ILE A 9 -5.80 26.90 16.98
CA ILE A 9 -5.42 26.20 18.20
C ILE A 9 -4.62 27.16 19.08
N GLU A 10 -5.12 27.39 20.30
CA GLU A 10 -4.42 28.19 21.30
C GLU A 10 -3.28 27.38 21.94
N VAL A 11 -2.13 28.00 22.09
CA VAL A 11 -0.96 27.47 22.77
C VAL A 11 -1.08 27.75 24.26
N THR A 12 -1.18 26.71 25.05
CA THR A 12 -1.27 26.82 26.53
C THR A 12 0.11 26.73 27.17
N ASP A 13 0.19 27.01 28.49
CA ASP A 13 1.44 26.89 29.27
C ASP A 13 2.03 25.48 29.21
N ALA A 14 1.19 24.43 29.13
CA ALA A 14 1.62 23.06 28.98
C ALA A 14 2.30 22.74 27.62
N ASP A 15 2.16 23.64 26.66
CA ASP A 15 2.71 23.50 25.31
C ASP A 15 3.98 24.33 25.09
N LYS A 16 4.39 25.13 26.09
CA LYS A 16 5.54 26.03 26.04
C LYS A 16 6.80 25.36 25.54
N GLY A 17 7.41 25.91 24.50
CA GLY A 17 8.68 25.44 23.94
C GLY A 17 8.58 24.17 23.08
N LYS A 18 7.39 23.60 22.92
CA LYS A 18 7.22 22.48 21.96
C LYS A 18 7.50 22.95 20.54
N ARG A 19 8.12 22.09 19.76
CA ARG A 19 8.26 22.33 18.32
C ARG A 19 6.89 22.28 17.64
N VAL A 20 6.65 23.16 16.65
CA VAL A 20 5.41 23.26 15.89
C VAL A 20 4.96 21.90 15.35
N ASP A 21 5.88 21.08 14.78
CA ASP A 21 5.53 19.77 14.25
C ASP A 21 5.04 18.78 15.34
N LYS A 22 5.61 18.82 16.54
CA LYS A 22 5.20 17.98 17.66
C LYS A 22 3.88 18.47 18.28
N PHE A 23 3.75 19.77 18.47
CA PHE A 23 2.53 20.41 18.97
C PHE A 23 1.31 20.05 18.10
N LEU A 24 1.42 20.23 16.79
CA LEU A 24 0.34 19.91 15.87
C LEU A 24 -0.02 18.42 15.84
N VAL A 25 0.98 17.53 15.90
CA VAL A 25 0.71 16.09 15.96
C VAL A 25 -0.05 15.73 17.24
N GLU A 26 0.29 16.35 18.38
CA GLU A 26 -0.39 16.09 19.65
C GLU A 26 -1.86 16.59 19.63
N LYS A 27 -2.09 17.78 19.11
CA LYS A 27 -3.43 18.41 19.10
C LYS A 27 -4.36 17.89 17.98
N LEU A 28 -3.80 17.44 16.86
CA LEU A 28 -4.57 17.07 15.66
C LEU A 28 -4.40 15.62 15.21
N ARG A 29 -3.79 14.73 16.01
CA ARG A 29 -3.54 13.32 15.66
C ARG A 29 -4.79 12.53 15.24
N ASP A 30 -5.95 12.90 15.80
CA ASP A 30 -7.22 12.22 15.49
C ASP A 30 -7.81 12.66 14.14
N ARG A 31 -7.34 13.78 13.60
CA ARG A 31 -7.79 14.35 12.33
C ARG A 31 -6.78 14.14 11.19
N PHE A 32 -5.49 14.33 11.48
CA PHE A 32 -4.43 14.36 10.45
C PHE A 32 -3.25 13.48 10.81
N SER A 33 -2.62 12.87 9.78
CA SER A 33 -1.38 12.14 9.96
C SER A 33 -0.20 13.10 10.14
N ARG A 34 0.85 12.64 10.86
CA ARG A 34 2.10 13.41 11.03
C ARG A 34 2.70 13.88 9.69
N ALA A 35 2.70 13.01 8.69
CA ALA A 35 3.23 13.33 7.36
C ALA A 35 2.43 14.45 6.67
N PHE A 36 1.11 14.47 6.86
CA PHE A 36 0.24 15.50 6.33
C PHE A 36 0.51 16.85 7.01
N LEU A 37 0.60 16.88 8.35
CA LEU A 37 0.90 18.10 9.10
C LEU A 37 2.28 18.67 8.74
N GLN A 38 3.31 17.82 8.60
CA GLN A 38 4.64 18.25 8.15
C GLN A 38 4.63 18.82 6.72
N ARG A 39 3.74 18.31 5.85
CA ARG A 39 3.55 18.89 4.52
C ARG A 39 2.93 20.27 4.60
N LEU A 40 1.87 20.45 5.40
CA LEU A 40 1.23 21.76 5.58
C LEU A 40 2.22 22.81 6.11
N ILE A 41 3.10 22.46 7.06
CA ILE A 41 4.14 23.37 7.54
C ILE A 41 5.10 23.75 6.39
N ARG A 42 5.58 22.79 5.63
CA ARG A 42 6.49 22.99 4.49
C ARG A 42 5.86 23.88 3.40
N ASP A 43 4.57 23.67 3.15
CA ASP A 43 3.79 24.37 2.13
C ASP A 43 3.28 25.73 2.66
N ARG A 44 3.78 26.21 3.83
CA ARG A 44 3.45 27.47 4.49
C ARG A 44 1.96 27.64 4.85
N ASN A 45 1.26 26.53 5.06
CA ASN A 45 -0.15 26.49 5.47
C ASN A 45 -0.34 26.35 6.98
N VAL A 46 0.72 26.56 7.76
CA VAL A 46 0.70 26.65 9.23
C VAL A 46 1.24 28.02 9.61
N LEU A 47 0.40 28.82 10.25
CA LEU A 47 0.71 30.17 10.65
C LEU A 47 0.69 30.27 12.18
N ILE A 48 1.54 31.10 12.76
CA ILE A 48 1.45 31.54 14.15
C ILE A 48 1.36 33.06 14.11
N ASP A 49 0.26 33.58 14.64
CA ASP A 49 -0.07 35.00 14.60
C ASP A 49 0.04 35.61 13.19
N GLY A 50 -0.45 34.85 12.19
CA GLY A 50 -0.45 35.22 10.77
C GLY A 50 0.84 34.95 10.00
N GLU A 51 1.94 34.55 10.66
CA GLU A 51 3.23 34.31 10.02
C GLU A 51 3.54 32.81 9.82
N PRO A 52 4.01 32.40 8.62
CA PRO A 52 4.38 31.01 8.37
C PRO A 52 5.55 30.54 9.25
N ARG A 53 5.45 29.33 9.79
CA ARG A 53 6.45 28.72 10.68
C ARG A 53 7.10 27.48 10.07
N LYS A 54 8.31 27.17 10.58
CA LYS A 54 9.07 25.96 10.23
C LYS A 54 8.81 24.83 11.23
N ASN A 55 9.09 23.59 10.85
CA ASN A 55 8.92 22.40 11.70
C ASN A 55 9.57 22.53 13.09
N ASN A 56 10.72 23.19 13.15
CA ASN A 56 11.56 23.25 14.34
C ASN A 56 11.27 24.50 15.21
N ASP A 57 10.44 25.42 14.75
CA ASP A 57 10.10 26.61 15.52
C ASP A 57 9.36 26.20 16.79
N ALA A 58 9.63 26.90 17.90
CA ALA A 58 8.99 26.63 19.18
C ALA A 58 7.72 27.49 19.33
N VAL A 59 6.65 26.90 19.87
CA VAL A 59 5.42 27.61 20.21
C VAL A 59 5.54 28.26 21.60
N LYS A 60 4.85 29.39 21.80
CA LYS A 60 4.82 30.13 23.07
C LYS A 60 3.38 30.24 23.59
N PRO A 61 3.15 30.19 24.92
CA PRO A 61 1.84 30.38 25.49
C PRO A 61 1.20 31.70 25.03
N GLY A 62 -0.09 31.66 24.73
CA GLY A 62 -0.86 32.80 24.22
C GLY A 62 -0.81 33.01 22.71
N GLU A 63 0.08 32.30 21.98
CA GLU A 63 0.07 32.28 20.51
C GLU A 63 -1.12 31.46 19.98
N TYR A 64 -1.59 31.82 18.78
CA TYR A 64 -2.58 31.02 18.03
C TYR A 64 -1.94 30.39 16.82
N VAL A 65 -1.99 29.06 16.78
CA VAL A 65 -1.54 28.28 15.62
C VAL A 65 -2.73 28.06 14.70
N GLU A 66 -2.67 28.60 13.50
CA GLU A 66 -3.67 28.40 12.46
C GLU A 66 -3.15 27.37 11.45
N VAL A 67 -3.95 26.36 11.21
CA VAL A 67 -3.67 25.33 10.20
C VAL A 67 -4.68 25.48 9.07
N VAL A 68 -4.23 25.98 7.94
CA VAL A 68 -5.04 26.16 6.74
C VAL A 68 -5.01 24.88 5.93
N VAL A 69 -6.15 24.19 5.87
CA VAL A 69 -6.32 23.02 5.01
C VAL A 69 -7.11 23.44 3.80
N ALA A 70 -6.42 23.63 2.69
CA ALA A 70 -7.11 23.82 1.41
C ALA A 70 -8.02 22.63 1.15
N ALA A 71 -9.24 22.87 0.63
CA ALA A 71 -10.02 21.79 0.03
C ALA A 71 -9.09 20.98 -0.90
N PRO A 72 -9.22 19.66 -0.98
CA PRO A 72 -8.34 18.86 -1.82
C PRO A 72 -8.33 19.49 -3.21
N ALA A 73 -7.18 20.01 -3.64
CA ALA A 73 -7.03 20.49 -5.00
C ALA A 73 -7.53 19.38 -5.92
N GLU A 74 -8.39 19.71 -6.89
CA GLU A 74 -8.87 18.72 -7.85
C GLU A 74 -7.65 17.97 -8.36
N SER A 75 -7.65 16.65 -8.19
CA SER A 75 -6.48 15.86 -8.51
C SER A 75 -6.21 16.01 -10.00
N ASP A 76 -4.98 16.32 -10.39
CA ASP A 76 -4.51 16.23 -11.79
C ASP A 76 -4.71 14.82 -12.37
N ILE A 77 -5.19 13.88 -11.54
CA ILE A 77 -5.49 12.51 -11.95
C ILE A 77 -6.90 12.47 -12.50
N MET A 78 -6.97 12.33 -13.81
CA MET A 78 -8.25 12.24 -14.50
C MET A 78 -8.97 10.92 -14.20
N ALA A 79 -10.29 11.00 -14.00
CA ALA A 79 -11.14 9.83 -13.91
C ALA A 79 -11.23 9.14 -15.28
N GLU A 80 -10.96 7.84 -15.33
CA GLU A 80 -11.01 7.06 -16.57
C GLU A 80 -12.00 5.89 -16.44
N LYS A 81 -12.86 5.69 -17.43
CA LYS A 81 -13.82 4.57 -17.48
C LYS A 81 -13.10 3.26 -17.83
N ILE A 82 -12.32 2.74 -16.91
CA ILE A 82 -11.64 1.44 -17.01
C ILE A 82 -12.45 0.39 -16.27
N PRO A 83 -12.80 -0.75 -16.88
CA PRO A 83 -13.54 -1.82 -16.22
C PRO A 83 -12.83 -2.34 -14.96
N LEU A 84 -13.54 -2.38 -13.83
CA LEU A 84 -13.06 -2.93 -12.56
C LEU A 84 -13.78 -4.23 -12.24
N LYS A 85 -13.02 -5.25 -11.83
CA LYS A 85 -13.59 -6.48 -11.28
C LYS A 85 -13.83 -6.28 -9.78
N ILE A 86 -15.01 -5.77 -9.43
CA ILE A 86 -15.44 -5.55 -8.06
C ILE A 86 -15.88 -6.86 -7.45
N VAL A 87 -15.36 -7.20 -6.27
CA VAL A 87 -15.70 -8.42 -5.51
C VAL A 87 -16.70 -8.10 -4.41
N TYR A 88 -16.58 -6.91 -3.82
CA TYR A 88 -17.47 -6.42 -2.78
C TYR A 88 -17.43 -4.89 -2.75
N GLU A 89 -18.55 -4.27 -2.43
CA GLU A 89 -18.66 -2.83 -2.22
C GLU A 89 -19.74 -2.50 -1.22
N ASP A 90 -19.46 -1.57 -0.31
CA ASP A 90 -20.44 -0.94 0.56
C ASP A 90 -20.20 0.58 0.71
N LYS A 91 -20.72 1.20 1.76
CA LYS A 91 -20.52 2.64 2.03
C LYS A 91 -19.11 3.01 2.44
N ASP A 92 -18.34 2.07 3.02
CA ASP A 92 -17.05 2.31 3.65
C ASP A 92 -15.87 1.87 2.79
N LEU A 93 -16.03 0.79 2.04
CA LEU A 93 -14.91 0.19 1.30
C LEU A 93 -15.36 -0.50 0.00
N LEU A 94 -14.37 -0.78 -0.83
CA LEU A 94 -14.48 -1.53 -2.06
C LEU A 94 -13.36 -2.58 -2.10
N ILE A 95 -13.69 -3.82 -2.49
CA ILE A 95 -12.71 -4.88 -2.77
C ILE A 95 -12.63 -5.07 -4.28
N VAL A 96 -11.45 -4.80 -4.85
CA VAL A 96 -11.19 -4.97 -6.27
C VAL A 96 -10.28 -6.18 -6.49
N ASN A 97 -10.60 -7.02 -7.47
CA ASN A 97 -9.66 -8.00 -8.01
C ASN A 97 -8.87 -7.36 -9.15
N LYS A 98 -7.73 -6.76 -8.82
CA LYS A 98 -6.88 -6.02 -9.76
C LYS A 98 -6.30 -6.94 -10.82
N SER A 99 -6.44 -6.59 -12.08
CA SER A 99 -5.77 -7.30 -13.18
C SER A 99 -4.25 -7.11 -13.12
N ALA A 100 -3.50 -8.09 -13.58
CA ALA A 100 -2.09 -7.94 -13.86
C ALA A 100 -1.87 -6.91 -14.99
N GLY A 101 -0.75 -6.20 -14.97
CA GLY A 101 -0.46 -5.12 -15.91
C GLY A 101 -0.95 -3.74 -15.46
N MET A 102 -1.98 -3.67 -14.60
CA MET A 102 -2.50 -2.42 -14.06
C MET A 102 -1.65 -1.93 -12.88
N VAL A 103 -1.21 -0.66 -12.93
CA VAL A 103 -0.55 0.03 -11.81
C VAL A 103 -1.61 0.54 -10.83
N VAL A 104 -1.33 0.54 -9.54
CA VAL A 104 -2.31 0.96 -8.52
C VAL A 104 -2.55 2.48 -8.55
N HIS A 105 -1.50 3.28 -8.60
CA HIS A 105 -1.61 4.75 -8.60
C HIS A 105 -0.58 5.37 -9.54
N PRO A 106 -0.84 6.57 -10.08
CA PRO A 106 0.09 7.24 -10.98
C PRO A 106 1.49 7.38 -10.38
N ALA A 107 2.49 7.10 -11.20
CA ALA A 107 3.89 7.22 -10.88
C ALA A 107 4.67 7.55 -12.16
N THR A 108 5.95 7.92 -12.04
CA THR A 108 6.82 8.20 -13.18
C THR A 108 6.72 7.10 -14.24
N GLY A 109 6.35 7.46 -15.46
CA GLY A 109 6.14 6.55 -16.59
C GLY A 109 4.78 5.81 -16.61
N ASN A 110 3.85 6.08 -15.68
CA ASN A 110 2.50 5.53 -15.66
C ASN A 110 1.54 6.60 -15.09
N TYR A 111 1.23 7.63 -15.86
CA TYR A 111 0.44 8.79 -15.40
C TYR A 111 -1.07 8.58 -15.53
N SER A 112 -1.51 7.64 -16.37
CA SER A 112 -2.90 7.29 -16.67
C SER A 112 -3.07 5.77 -16.71
N GLY A 113 -4.30 5.28 -16.90
CA GLY A 113 -4.60 3.85 -16.97
C GLY A 113 -4.40 3.10 -15.66
N THR A 114 -4.37 3.80 -14.53
CA THR A 114 -4.13 3.19 -13.22
C THR A 114 -5.42 2.79 -12.52
N LEU A 115 -5.32 1.98 -11.48
CA LEU A 115 -6.47 1.63 -10.65
C LEU A 115 -7.12 2.89 -10.05
N VAL A 116 -6.33 3.89 -9.66
CA VAL A 116 -6.87 5.16 -9.12
C VAL A 116 -7.69 5.90 -10.16
N ASN A 117 -7.25 5.97 -11.44
CA ASN A 117 -8.06 6.58 -12.50
C ASN A 117 -9.42 5.90 -12.65
N ALA A 118 -9.43 4.55 -12.62
CA ALA A 118 -10.66 3.76 -12.70
C ALA A 118 -11.56 3.94 -11.47
N LEU A 119 -10.99 3.99 -10.27
CA LEU A 119 -11.71 4.22 -9.01
C LEU A 119 -12.34 5.60 -8.94
N LEU A 120 -11.67 6.65 -9.44
CA LEU A 120 -12.24 7.99 -9.52
C LEU A 120 -13.47 8.04 -10.41
N ALA A 121 -13.46 7.32 -11.55
CA ALA A 121 -14.63 7.20 -12.42
C ALA A 121 -15.76 6.40 -11.78
N HIS A 122 -15.44 5.29 -11.09
CA HIS A 122 -16.43 4.42 -10.47
C HIS A 122 -17.07 5.07 -9.24
N CYS A 123 -16.26 5.59 -8.32
CA CYS A 123 -16.72 6.10 -7.02
C CYS A 123 -17.24 7.54 -7.06
N LYS A 124 -17.15 8.26 -8.19
CA LYS A 124 -17.71 9.61 -8.39
C LYS A 124 -17.38 10.56 -7.21
N LYS A 125 -16.11 10.74 -6.88
CA LYS A 125 -15.61 11.55 -5.74
C LYS A 125 -15.87 10.95 -4.33
N LYS A 126 -16.45 9.76 -4.20
CA LYS A 126 -16.62 9.05 -2.92
C LYS A 126 -15.41 8.17 -2.61
N LEU A 127 -14.23 8.77 -2.50
CA LEU A 127 -13.00 8.12 -2.06
C LEU A 127 -12.35 8.95 -0.95
N SER A 128 -11.71 8.27 0.01
CA SER A 128 -10.95 8.98 1.02
C SER A 128 -9.81 9.80 0.43
N GLY A 129 -9.72 11.07 0.82
CA GLY A 129 -8.63 11.98 0.44
C GLY A 129 -7.35 11.84 1.27
N ILE A 130 -7.36 11.08 2.37
CA ILE A 130 -6.22 10.98 3.33
C ILE A 130 -4.92 10.51 2.66
N GLY A 131 -5.00 9.64 1.66
CA GLY A 131 -3.83 9.20 0.86
C GLY A 131 -3.17 10.32 0.05
N GLY A 132 -3.73 11.52 0.07
CA GLY A 132 -3.37 12.66 -0.76
C GLY A 132 -3.91 12.50 -2.18
N VAL A 133 -3.81 13.59 -2.94
CA VAL A 133 -4.35 13.74 -4.31
C VAL A 133 -4.00 12.56 -5.24
N ARG A 134 -2.83 11.97 -5.09
CA ARG A 134 -2.34 10.90 -5.97
C ARG A 134 -2.74 9.48 -5.57
N LYS A 135 -3.36 9.28 -4.40
CA LYS A 135 -3.67 7.93 -3.87
C LYS A 135 -5.02 7.89 -3.12
N PRO A 136 -6.10 8.47 -3.65
CA PRO A 136 -7.36 8.50 -2.96
C PRO A 136 -7.83 7.07 -2.64
N GLY A 137 -8.19 6.82 -1.38
CA GLY A 137 -8.69 5.54 -0.92
C GLY A 137 -7.68 4.39 -0.82
N ILE A 138 -6.43 4.57 -1.23
CA ILE A 138 -5.43 3.50 -1.30
C ILE A 138 -4.72 3.32 0.04
N VAL A 139 -4.97 2.21 0.73
CA VAL A 139 -4.38 1.85 2.03
C VAL A 139 -3.23 0.85 1.92
N HIS A 140 -3.15 0.10 0.82
CA HIS A 140 -2.04 -0.79 0.47
C HIS A 140 -1.89 -0.91 -1.04
N ARG A 141 -0.89 -1.67 -1.52
CA ARG A 141 -0.63 -1.77 -2.96
C ARG A 141 -0.25 -3.17 -3.39
N LEU A 142 -0.46 -3.44 -4.68
CA LEU A 142 0.08 -4.58 -5.42
C LEU A 142 1.03 -4.07 -6.51
N ASP A 143 2.01 -4.88 -6.89
CA ASP A 143 2.89 -4.57 -8.01
C ASP A 143 2.12 -4.59 -9.34
N LYS A 144 2.66 -3.93 -10.37
CA LYS A 144 2.07 -3.87 -11.72
C LYS A 144 1.74 -5.27 -12.25
N GLY A 145 2.69 -6.21 -12.17
CA GLY A 145 2.53 -7.59 -12.65
C GLY A 145 1.75 -8.52 -11.73
N THR A 146 1.49 -8.12 -10.48
CA THR A 146 0.73 -8.92 -9.51
C THR A 146 -0.76 -8.68 -9.70
N SER A 147 -1.53 -9.75 -9.83
CA SER A 147 -2.99 -9.73 -9.83
C SER A 147 -3.57 -9.98 -8.44
N GLY A 148 -4.87 -9.73 -8.24
CA GLY A 148 -5.58 -10.15 -7.04
C GLY A 148 -6.20 -9.03 -6.21
N LEU A 149 -6.60 -9.38 -5.00
CA LEU A 149 -7.45 -8.55 -4.15
C LEU A 149 -6.72 -7.34 -3.56
N LEU A 150 -7.41 -6.20 -3.64
CA LEU A 150 -6.99 -4.94 -3.05
C LEU A 150 -8.20 -4.27 -2.41
N VAL A 151 -8.07 -3.79 -1.15
CA VAL A 151 -9.09 -3.01 -0.47
C VAL A 151 -8.85 -1.52 -0.68
N VAL A 152 -9.94 -0.81 -0.94
CA VAL A 152 -9.98 0.64 -1.16
C VAL A 152 -10.95 1.26 -0.16
N ALA A 153 -10.55 2.34 0.49
CA ALA A 153 -11.39 3.08 1.43
C ALA A 153 -12.22 4.15 0.71
N LYS A 154 -13.53 4.17 0.92
CA LYS A 154 -14.44 5.15 0.32
C LYS A 154 -14.59 6.42 1.15
N ASN A 155 -14.24 6.39 2.43
CA ASN A 155 -14.25 7.55 3.32
C ASN A 155 -13.04 7.56 4.25
N ASP A 156 -12.82 8.68 4.92
CA ASP A 156 -11.64 8.93 5.73
C ASP A 156 -11.59 8.09 7.02
N ARG A 157 -12.75 7.78 7.60
CA ARG A 157 -12.83 6.89 8.77
C ARG A 157 -12.35 5.48 8.40
N ALA A 158 -12.90 4.94 7.32
CA ALA A 158 -12.48 3.62 6.80
C ALA A 158 -11.01 3.61 6.43
N HIS A 159 -10.49 4.68 5.81
CA HIS A 159 -9.08 4.80 5.47
C HIS A 159 -8.18 4.70 6.70
N ARG A 160 -8.45 5.49 7.76
CA ARG A 160 -7.65 5.47 8.99
C ARG A 160 -7.64 4.09 9.64
N LEU A 161 -8.81 3.47 9.79
CA LEU A 161 -8.94 2.16 10.42
C LEU A 161 -8.24 1.05 9.62
N LEU A 162 -8.45 1.01 8.31
CA LEU A 162 -7.79 0.03 7.44
C LEU A 162 -6.27 0.25 7.41
N ALA A 163 -5.82 1.49 7.18
CA ALA A 163 -4.38 1.82 7.18
C ALA A 163 -3.71 1.47 8.52
N GLY A 164 -4.42 1.67 9.64
CA GLY A 164 -4.00 1.24 10.98
C GLY A 164 -3.76 -0.26 11.04
N GLN A 165 -4.66 -1.08 10.53
CA GLN A 165 -4.54 -2.53 10.51
C GLN A 165 -3.38 -3.01 9.62
N PHE A 166 -3.17 -2.40 8.44
CA PHE A 166 -2.00 -2.71 7.61
C PHE A 166 -0.69 -2.31 8.28
N LYS A 167 -0.65 -1.17 8.98
CA LYS A 167 0.51 -0.71 9.76
C LYS A 167 0.80 -1.62 10.95
N ALA A 168 -0.23 -2.02 11.69
CA ALA A 168 -0.15 -2.97 12.81
C ALA A 168 0.08 -4.42 12.38
N LYS A 169 0.03 -4.71 11.05
CA LYS A 169 0.21 -6.05 10.47
C LYS A 169 -0.89 -7.06 10.87
N THR A 170 -2.07 -6.57 11.29
CA THR A 170 -3.23 -7.40 11.66
C THR A 170 -4.08 -7.80 10.46
N ALA A 171 -4.00 -7.06 9.35
CA ALA A 171 -4.66 -7.41 8.09
C ALA A 171 -4.02 -8.66 7.47
N LYS A 172 -4.82 -9.71 7.26
CA LYS A 172 -4.40 -10.97 6.63
C LYS A 172 -4.22 -10.78 5.12
N ARG A 173 -3.09 -11.24 4.59
CA ARG A 173 -2.77 -11.19 3.16
C ARG A 173 -2.15 -12.51 2.75
N VAL A 174 -2.88 -13.25 1.92
CA VAL A 174 -2.42 -14.55 1.40
C VAL A 174 -2.31 -14.45 -0.11
N TYR A 175 -1.20 -14.89 -0.63
CA TYR A 175 -0.90 -14.96 -2.04
C TYR A 175 -0.75 -16.41 -2.46
N VAL A 176 -0.90 -16.67 -3.74
CA VAL A 176 -0.47 -17.90 -4.38
C VAL A 176 0.56 -17.55 -5.45
N ALA A 177 1.64 -18.32 -5.50
CA ALA A 177 2.72 -18.14 -6.47
C ALA A 177 3.14 -19.47 -7.10
N VAL A 178 3.53 -19.43 -8.37
CA VAL A 178 4.28 -20.52 -8.97
C VAL A 178 5.74 -20.11 -9.00
N VAL A 179 6.59 -20.86 -8.33
CA VAL A 179 8.03 -20.61 -8.23
C VAL A 179 8.81 -21.63 -9.05
N LYS A 180 9.99 -21.23 -9.53
CA LYS A 180 10.89 -22.10 -10.30
C LYS A 180 11.63 -23.04 -9.36
N GLY A 181 11.72 -24.31 -9.74
CA GLY A 181 12.39 -25.34 -8.96
C GLY A 181 11.48 -26.04 -7.95
N VAL A 182 11.96 -27.15 -7.42
CA VAL A 182 11.24 -27.99 -6.45
C VAL A 182 11.63 -27.56 -5.05
N VAL A 183 10.72 -26.85 -4.36
CA VAL A 183 10.92 -26.39 -2.97
C VAL A 183 11.01 -27.61 -2.05
N GLN A 184 12.09 -27.73 -1.31
CA GLN A 184 12.37 -28.92 -0.50
C GLN A 184 11.43 -29.09 0.71
N PHE A 185 11.25 -28.02 1.47
CA PHE A 185 10.45 -28.04 2.71
C PHE A 185 9.01 -27.63 2.47
N ASP A 186 8.06 -28.33 3.06
CA ASP A 186 6.62 -28.03 2.91
C ASP A 186 6.23 -26.66 3.46
N ASN A 187 6.94 -26.18 4.47
CA ASN A 187 6.71 -24.87 5.09
C ASN A 187 8.03 -24.17 5.32
N GLY A 188 8.01 -22.86 5.32
CA GLY A 188 9.16 -22.06 5.68
C GLY A 188 8.80 -20.62 6.07
N VAL A 189 9.73 -20.03 6.82
CA VAL A 189 9.68 -18.62 7.20
C VAL A 189 10.94 -17.94 6.68
N ILE A 190 10.75 -16.87 5.90
CA ILE A 190 11.84 -16.06 5.37
C ILE A 190 11.84 -14.74 6.15
N GLU A 191 12.80 -14.59 7.06
CA GLU A 191 13.02 -13.37 7.84
C GLU A 191 14.30 -12.69 7.33
N ALA A 192 14.12 -11.87 6.30
CA ALA A 192 15.23 -11.19 5.64
C ALA A 192 14.86 -9.74 5.35
N PRO A 193 15.56 -8.75 5.94
CA PRO A 193 15.23 -7.34 5.77
C PRO A 193 15.45 -6.87 4.34
N LEU A 194 14.62 -5.93 3.89
CA LEU A 194 14.63 -5.46 2.51
C LEU A 194 15.00 -3.98 2.43
N ALA A 195 15.89 -3.66 1.49
CA ALA A 195 16.26 -2.31 1.08
C ALA A 195 16.15 -2.13 -0.44
N ARG A 196 16.33 -0.90 -0.92
CA ARG A 196 16.57 -0.68 -2.34
C ARG A 196 17.95 -1.23 -2.71
N ASP A 197 18.00 -1.94 -3.86
CA ASP A 197 19.27 -2.44 -4.38
C ASP A 197 20.30 -1.32 -4.56
N ARG A 198 21.56 -1.60 -4.24
CA ARG A 198 22.65 -0.59 -4.28
C ARG A 198 23.03 -0.19 -5.70
N LYS A 199 22.89 -1.14 -6.65
CA LYS A 199 23.31 -0.95 -8.05
C LYS A 199 22.13 -0.56 -8.94
N ASP A 200 20.94 -1.14 -8.71
CA ASP A 200 19.74 -0.88 -9.48
C ASP A 200 18.60 -0.39 -8.58
N ARG A 201 18.44 0.93 -8.47
CA ARG A 201 17.40 1.55 -7.62
C ARG A 201 15.95 1.20 -8.01
N LYS A 202 15.73 0.55 -9.16
CA LYS A 202 14.41 0.02 -9.54
C LYS A 202 14.11 -1.31 -8.86
N LYS A 203 15.13 -1.98 -8.31
CA LYS A 203 15.01 -3.26 -7.61
C LYS A 203 15.02 -3.08 -6.09
N MET A 204 14.55 -4.13 -5.44
CA MET A 204 14.72 -4.34 -4.00
C MET A 204 15.69 -5.51 -3.81
N ALA A 205 16.38 -5.54 -2.70
CA ALA A 205 17.30 -6.62 -2.34
C ALA A 205 17.18 -6.93 -0.84
N VAL A 206 17.56 -8.15 -0.46
CA VAL A 206 17.85 -8.45 0.94
C VAL A 206 19.12 -7.68 1.32
N ASP A 207 19.04 -6.90 2.38
CA ASP A 207 20.16 -6.10 2.88
C ASP A 207 20.07 -6.09 4.42
N PHE A 208 21.10 -6.63 5.09
CA PHE A 208 21.17 -6.73 6.55
C PHE A 208 21.70 -5.47 7.22
N ASP A 209 21.96 -4.42 6.47
CA ASP A 209 22.29 -3.09 7.00
C ASP A 209 21.04 -2.46 7.62
N GLU A 210 20.95 -2.44 8.94
CA GLU A 210 19.79 -1.96 9.71
C GLU A 210 19.48 -0.48 9.48
N GLN A 211 20.47 0.32 9.12
CA GLN A 211 20.25 1.75 8.85
C GLN A 211 19.50 1.98 7.53
N ARG A 212 19.57 1.04 6.60
CA ARG A 212 19.01 1.14 5.25
C ARG A 212 17.80 0.24 5.02
N SER A 213 17.77 -0.91 5.66
CA SER A 213 16.78 -1.95 5.42
C SER A 213 15.57 -1.84 6.36
N LYS A 214 14.52 -2.55 5.99
CA LYS A 214 13.30 -2.67 6.79
C LYS A 214 12.98 -4.13 6.99
N SER A 215 12.72 -4.54 8.23
CA SER A 215 12.27 -5.88 8.57
C SER A 215 11.17 -6.36 7.63
N ALA A 216 11.35 -7.58 7.12
CA ALA A 216 10.38 -8.22 6.23
C ALA A 216 10.27 -9.71 6.59
N ILE A 217 9.02 -10.20 6.70
CA ILE A 217 8.70 -11.56 7.10
C ILE A 217 7.70 -12.14 6.10
N THR A 218 8.07 -13.26 5.49
CA THR A 218 7.24 -14.02 4.55
C THR A 218 7.17 -15.47 5.01
N ARG A 219 5.97 -16.02 5.16
CA ARG A 219 5.75 -17.44 5.40
C ARG A 219 5.24 -18.08 4.13
N TYR A 220 5.74 -19.27 3.80
CA TYR A 220 5.21 -20.06 2.68
C TYR A 220 4.79 -21.44 3.13
N HIS A 221 3.84 -21.99 2.39
CA HIS A 221 3.39 -23.38 2.47
C HIS A 221 3.32 -23.94 1.05
N VAL A 222 3.91 -25.11 0.81
CA VAL A 222 3.87 -25.81 -0.47
C VAL A 222 2.50 -26.42 -0.66
N LEU A 223 1.84 -26.05 -1.75
CA LEU A 223 0.55 -26.63 -2.14
C LEU A 223 0.74 -27.83 -3.05
N GLU A 224 1.66 -27.74 -4.02
CA GLU A 224 1.92 -28.80 -5.00
C GLU A 224 3.32 -28.65 -5.59
N ARG A 225 4.04 -29.78 -5.75
CA ARG A 225 5.34 -29.83 -6.42
C ARG A 225 5.17 -30.41 -7.81
N PHE A 226 5.79 -29.76 -8.79
CA PHE A 226 5.89 -30.22 -10.16
C PHE A 226 7.34 -30.62 -10.46
N LYS A 227 7.62 -31.16 -11.64
CA LYS A 227 8.96 -31.58 -12.04
C LYS A 227 10.04 -30.48 -11.96
N ASP A 228 9.68 -29.23 -12.32
CA ASP A 228 10.61 -28.09 -12.41
C ASP A 228 10.06 -26.80 -11.76
N ALA A 229 8.94 -26.90 -11.02
CA ALA A 229 8.27 -25.78 -10.40
C ALA A 229 7.55 -26.22 -9.12
N THR A 230 7.15 -25.24 -8.30
CA THR A 230 6.34 -25.48 -7.10
C THR A 230 5.23 -24.44 -7.00
N LEU A 231 4.02 -24.87 -6.70
CA LEU A 231 2.91 -24.01 -6.33
C LEU A 231 2.97 -23.78 -4.82
N VAL A 232 3.07 -22.52 -4.39
CA VAL A 232 3.16 -22.15 -2.97
C VAL A 232 2.09 -21.16 -2.58
N GLU A 233 1.53 -21.34 -1.40
CA GLU A 233 0.78 -20.31 -0.69
C GLU A 233 1.77 -19.45 0.10
N VAL A 234 1.59 -18.14 0.08
CA VAL A 234 2.49 -17.19 0.76
C VAL A 234 1.68 -16.26 1.64
N THR A 235 1.97 -16.26 2.93
CA THR A 235 1.37 -15.35 3.91
C THR A 235 2.36 -14.25 4.30
N LEU A 236 1.93 -12.99 4.22
CA LEU A 236 2.76 -11.83 4.52
C LEU A 236 2.61 -11.36 5.96
N GLY A 237 3.71 -11.43 6.75
CA GLY A 237 3.83 -10.74 8.04
C GLY A 237 4.10 -9.23 7.88
N THR A 238 4.69 -8.80 6.78
CA THR A 238 4.98 -7.41 6.41
C THR A 238 4.55 -7.17 4.97
N GLY A 239 4.62 -5.93 4.46
CA GLY A 239 4.22 -5.59 3.08
C GLY A 239 5.22 -4.64 2.42
N ARG A 240 6.46 -5.09 2.22
CA ARG A 240 7.49 -4.31 1.52
C ARG A 240 7.31 -4.43 0.00
N THR A 241 7.81 -3.45 -0.72
CA THR A 241 7.82 -3.49 -2.19
C THR A 241 8.52 -4.75 -2.68
N HIS A 242 7.90 -5.48 -3.62
CA HIS A 242 8.39 -6.72 -4.22
C HIS A 242 8.70 -7.86 -3.22
N GLN A 243 8.19 -7.80 -1.97
CA GLN A 243 8.63 -8.68 -0.89
C GLN A 243 8.59 -10.17 -1.23
N VAL A 244 7.45 -10.69 -1.69
CA VAL A 244 7.33 -12.13 -2.08
C VAL A 244 8.36 -12.48 -3.15
N ARG A 245 8.51 -11.63 -4.15
CA ARG A 245 9.39 -11.84 -5.30
C ARG A 245 10.86 -11.90 -4.90
N VAL A 246 11.28 -10.95 -4.05
CA VAL A 246 12.67 -10.90 -3.54
C VAL A 246 12.95 -12.06 -2.58
N HIS A 247 12.03 -12.34 -1.64
CA HIS A 247 12.22 -13.41 -0.66
C HIS A 247 12.29 -14.79 -1.31
N MET A 248 11.38 -15.08 -2.25
CA MET A 248 11.42 -16.37 -2.95
C MET A 248 12.68 -16.52 -3.83
N ALA A 249 13.12 -15.44 -4.47
CA ALA A 249 14.39 -15.44 -5.21
C ALA A 249 15.61 -15.61 -4.28
N HIS A 250 15.60 -14.98 -3.10
CA HIS A 250 16.66 -15.04 -2.10
C HIS A 250 16.90 -16.50 -1.62
N ILE A 251 15.85 -17.28 -1.45
CA ILE A 251 15.96 -18.70 -1.06
C ILE A 251 16.15 -19.66 -2.25
N GLY A 252 16.42 -19.13 -3.46
CA GLY A 252 16.72 -19.93 -4.67
C GLY A 252 15.50 -20.35 -5.50
N TYR A 253 14.29 -19.93 -5.14
CA TYR A 253 13.05 -20.29 -5.84
C TYR A 253 12.33 -19.06 -6.40
N PRO A 254 12.87 -18.34 -7.40
CA PRO A 254 12.26 -17.13 -7.92
C PRO A 254 10.86 -17.40 -8.49
N VAL A 255 9.96 -16.42 -8.37
CA VAL A 255 8.62 -16.51 -8.97
C VAL A 255 8.75 -16.64 -10.49
N MET A 256 8.08 -17.60 -11.09
CA MET A 256 8.07 -17.81 -12.54
C MET A 256 7.50 -16.57 -13.25
N GLY A 257 8.07 -16.19 -14.39
CA GLY A 257 7.72 -14.98 -15.13
C GLY A 257 8.29 -13.68 -14.54
N ASP A 258 9.04 -13.76 -13.46
CA ASP A 258 9.66 -12.59 -12.87
C ASP A 258 11.03 -12.29 -13.49
N VAL A 259 11.04 -11.44 -14.51
CA VAL A 259 12.26 -11.03 -15.22
C VAL A 259 13.17 -10.12 -14.40
N THR A 260 12.71 -9.64 -13.24
CA THR A 260 13.48 -8.74 -12.37
C THR A 260 14.37 -9.53 -11.39
N TYR A 261 13.84 -10.61 -10.82
CA TYR A 261 14.48 -11.40 -9.75
C TYR A 261 14.72 -12.86 -10.14
N GLY A 262 14.21 -13.28 -11.28
CA GLY A 262 14.37 -14.62 -11.84
C GLY A 262 14.97 -14.60 -13.24
N THR A 263 14.59 -15.59 -14.03
CA THR A 263 15.03 -15.77 -15.42
C THR A 263 13.88 -15.55 -16.39
N ARG A 264 14.19 -15.20 -17.63
CA ARG A 264 13.20 -15.18 -18.72
C ARG A 264 12.79 -16.62 -19.05
N ASP A 265 11.52 -16.94 -18.82
CA ASP A 265 10.92 -18.26 -19.01
C ASP A 265 9.74 -18.23 -19.99
N GLY A 266 9.64 -17.16 -20.81
CA GLY A 266 8.57 -16.96 -21.80
C GLY A 266 7.25 -16.46 -21.22
N LEU A 267 7.11 -16.35 -19.91
CA LEU A 267 5.91 -15.81 -19.27
C LEU A 267 5.91 -14.28 -19.28
N LYS A 268 4.73 -13.69 -19.43
CA LYS A 268 4.57 -12.25 -19.61
C LYS A 268 4.64 -11.45 -18.30
N ARG A 269 4.55 -12.11 -17.14
CA ARG A 269 4.48 -11.47 -15.82
C ARG A 269 4.84 -12.44 -14.70
N PRO A 270 5.17 -11.96 -13.50
CA PRO A 270 5.30 -12.82 -12.33
C PRO A 270 4.00 -13.62 -12.05
N MET A 271 4.10 -14.94 -11.94
CA MET A 271 3.00 -15.83 -11.58
C MET A 271 2.71 -15.72 -10.09
N LEU A 272 2.21 -14.55 -9.71
CA LEU A 272 1.88 -14.14 -8.34
C LEU A 272 0.49 -13.51 -8.31
N HIS A 273 -0.34 -13.97 -7.37
CA HIS A 273 -1.72 -13.54 -7.23
C HIS A 273 -2.07 -13.34 -5.75
N ALA A 274 -2.58 -12.16 -5.39
CA ALA A 274 -3.11 -11.84 -4.05
C ALA A 274 -4.49 -12.51 -3.90
N MET A 275 -4.49 -13.75 -3.42
CA MET A 275 -5.65 -14.61 -3.37
C MET A 275 -6.64 -14.23 -2.27
N THR A 276 -6.14 -13.89 -1.08
CA THR A 276 -6.99 -13.60 0.07
C THR A 276 -6.59 -12.31 0.76
N ILE A 277 -7.59 -11.52 1.11
CA ILE A 277 -7.46 -10.37 2.01
C ILE A 277 -8.46 -10.49 3.16
N GLY A 278 -8.03 -10.24 4.40
CA GLY A 278 -8.88 -10.27 5.59
C GLY A 278 -8.51 -9.15 6.56
N PHE A 279 -9.52 -8.53 7.15
CA PHE A 279 -9.36 -7.41 8.07
C PHE A 279 -10.62 -7.22 8.92
N ILE A 280 -10.54 -6.40 9.97
CA ILE A 280 -11.71 -5.96 10.72
C ILE A 280 -12.40 -4.85 9.94
N HIS A 281 -13.68 -5.06 9.64
CA HIS A 281 -14.48 -4.11 8.86
C HIS A 281 -14.70 -2.81 9.64
N PRO A 282 -14.47 -1.62 9.02
CA PRO A 282 -14.51 -0.33 9.73
C PRO A 282 -15.79 0.02 10.47
N SER A 283 -16.95 -0.43 9.97
CA SER A 283 -18.24 -0.10 10.57
C SER A 283 -18.86 -1.24 11.36
N THR A 284 -18.70 -2.49 10.91
CA THR A 284 -19.32 -3.64 11.62
C THR A 284 -18.42 -4.20 12.70
N GLU A 285 -17.14 -3.82 12.73
CA GLU A 285 -16.10 -4.29 13.66
C GLU A 285 -15.92 -5.81 13.67
N LYS A 286 -16.49 -6.50 12.67
CA LYS A 286 -16.34 -7.95 12.47
C LYS A 286 -15.16 -8.24 11.55
N PHE A 287 -14.50 -9.37 11.77
CA PHE A 287 -13.50 -9.86 10.81
C PHE A 287 -14.19 -10.31 9.53
N VAL A 288 -13.74 -9.75 8.40
CA VAL A 288 -14.21 -10.12 7.07
C VAL A 288 -13.04 -10.67 6.24
N LYS A 289 -13.33 -11.65 5.39
CA LYS A 289 -12.36 -12.32 4.54
C LYS A 289 -12.92 -12.42 3.12
N PHE A 290 -12.16 -11.98 2.15
CA PHE A 290 -12.47 -12.10 0.73
C PHE A 290 -11.43 -12.97 0.03
N THR A 291 -11.86 -13.76 -0.95
CA THR A 291 -11.00 -14.67 -1.71
C THR A 291 -11.27 -14.50 -3.21
N SER A 292 -10.23 -14.67 -4.01
CA SER A 292 -10.33 -14.73 -5.47
C SER A 292 -9.51 -15.88 -6.02
N THR A 293 -9.97 -16.49 -7.09
CA THR A 293 -9.22 -17.57 -7.78
C THR A 293 -8.11 -16.98 -8.64
N PRO A 294 -6.99 -17.68 -8.83
CA PRO A 294 -5.94 -17.29 -9.77
C PRO A 294 -6.50 -17.00 -11.16
N PRO A 295 -5.96 -16.02 -11.88
CA PRO A 295 -6.39 -15.70 -13.24
C PRO A 295 -6.04 -16.81 -14.24
N ARG A 296 -6.64 -16.73 -15.42
CA ARG A 296 -6.58 -17.78 -16.45
C ARG A 296 -5.15 -18.19 -16.82
N ASP A 297 -4.27 -17.23 -17.07
CA ASP A 297 -2.88 -17.48 -17.42
C ASP A 297 -2.11 -18.29 -16.36
N MET A 298 -2.40 -18.03 -15.08
CA MET A 298 -1.79 -18.77 -13.98
C MET A 298 -2.39 -20.16 -13.82
N LYS A 299 -3.71 -20.33 -14.02
CA LYS A 299 -4.38 -21.63 -14.02
C LYS A 299 -3.85 -22.51 -15.15
N GLU A 300 -3.75 -21.96 -16.37
CA GLU A 300 -3.20 -22.67 -17.53
C GLU A 300 -1.75 -23.13 -17.31
N LEU A 301 -0.92 -22.29 -16.67
CA LEU A 301 0.43 -22.70 -16.31
C LEU A 301 0.43 -23.85 -15.30
N ILE A 302 -0.38 -23.77 -14.23
CA ILE A 302 -0.50 -24.83 -13.22
C ILE A 302 -0.91 -26.15 -13.88
N GLU A 303 -1.96 -26.13 -14.70
CA GLU A 303 -2.41 -27.33 -15.41
C GLU A 303 -1.35 -27.90 -16.38
N LYS A 304 -0.61 -27.03 -17.06
CA LYS A 304 0.52 -27.44 -17.90
C LYS A 304 1.60 -28.15 -17.08
N LYS A 305 1.93 -27.62 -15.88
CA LYS A 305 2.96 -28.19 -15.00
C LYS A 305 2.55 -29.52 -14.37
N LYS A 306 1.26 -29.81 -14.21
CA LYS A 306 0.75 -31.10 -13.74
C LYS A 306 0.92 -32.23 -14.78
N ARG A 307 0.96 -31.91 -16.06
CA ARG A 307 1.00 -32.87 -17.17
C ARG A 307 2.43 -33.28 -17.57
N VAL A 308 3.44 -32.67 -17.00
CA VAL A 308 4.87 -32.92 -17.28
C VAL A 308 5.55 -33.56 -16.07
#